data_abc30764ac71884a4fb01157ff6b17ab
#
_entry.id   abc30764ac71884a4fb01157ff6b17ab
#
_cell.length_a   1.000
_cell.length_b   1.000
_cell.length_c   1.000
_cell.angle_alpha   90.00
_cell.angle_beta   90.00
_cell.angle_gamma   90.00
#
_symmetry.space_group_name_H-M   'P 1'
#
loop_
_entity.id
_entity.type
_entity.pdbx_description
1 polymer ?
#
loop_
_entity_poly.entity_id
_entity_poly.type
_entity_poly.pdbx_seq_one_letter_code
_entity_poly.pdbx_strand_id
1 'polypeptide(L)'
;MKSLRHIFLYCIIFFNNAPLASEIDNSYQSQSLLAVLFKRTSAEFKANTYQVYSSAQKNIDKALEDKSWTAVLDQNDNYQSLPPAIILDIDETVLDNSEHQVRSIKNGTSYPIGWKKWVSEEAAGALPGAKEYLSHADERGIKIFYVTNRTHDLEEYTRNNIKALGLPFDSDIDVLLMKNEKGWTSDKTSRRD
;
A
#
# COMPACT_ATOMS: atom_id res chain seq x y z
N MET A 1 63.06 -58.86 4.83
CA MET A 1 61.65 -58.58 4.43
C MET A 1 61.13 -57.41 5.25
N LYS A 2 61.08 -56.20 4.70
CA LYS A 2 60.58 -55.00 5.39
C LYS A 2 59.16 -54.74 4.98
N SER A 3 58.20 -54.79 5.90
CA SER A 3 56.80 -54.51 5.73
C SER A 3 56.55 -52.98 5.56
N LEU A 4 56.01 -52.55 4.44
CA LEU A 4 55.67 -51.15 4.17
C LEU A 4 54.25 -50.92 4.70
N ARG A 5 54.09 -50.19 5.81
CA ARG A 5 52.81 -49.77 6.34
C ARG A 5 52.33 -48.56 5.54
N HIS A 6 51.20 -48.71 4.83
CA HIS A 6 50.52 -47.63 4.17
C HIS A 6 49.72 -46.83 5.23
N ILE A 7 50.10 -45.59 5.44
CA ILE A 7 49.33 -44.63 6.23
C ILE A 7 48.34 -43.98 5.28
N PHE A 8 47.06 -44.32 5.43
CA PHE A 8 45.97 -43.58 4.77
C PHE A 8 45.71 -42.30 5.56
N LEU A 9 46.07 -41.16 4.97
CA LEU A 9 45.72 -39.84 5.49
C LEU A 9 44.28 -39.51 5.02
N TYR A 10 43.30 -39.64 5.94
CA TYR A 10 41.94 -39.15 5.69
C TYR A 10 41.93 -37.62 5.82
N CYS A 11 41.89 -36.91 4.69
CA CYS A 11 41.54 -35.49 4.70
C CYS A 11 40.03 -35.38 4.93
N ILE A 12 39.63 -35.05 6.16
CA ILE A 12 38.26 -34.65 6.47
C ILE A 12 38.14 -33.21 5.99
N ILE A 13 37.49 -33.02 4.81
CA ILE A 13 37.09 -31.72 4.31
C ILE A 13 35.85 -31.36 5.10
N PHE A 14 35.96 -30.49 6.08
CA PHE A 14 34.82 -29.82 6.67
C PHE A 14 34.25 -28.82 5.63
N PHE A 15 33.18 -29.21 4.94
CA PHE A 15 32.37 -28.22 4.29
C PHE A 15 31.69 -27.39 5.38
N ASN A 16 32.21 -26.20 5.63
CA ASN A 16 31.48 -25.18 6.34
C ASN A 16 30.28 -24.82 5.44
N ASN A 17 29.17 -25.49 5.66
CA ASN A 17 27.88 -25.03 5.16
C ASN A 17 27.47 -23.79 5.97
N ALA A 18 28.10 -22.65 5.71
CA ALA A 18 27.53 -21.37 6.10
C ALA A 18 26.17 -21.29 5.41
N PRO A 19 25.12 -20.98 6.13
CA PRO A 19 23.79 -21.06 5.55
C PRO A 19 23.64 -19.99 4.44
N LEU A 20 23.47 -20.47 3.20
CA LEU A 20 23.13 -19.64 2.05
C LEU A 20 21.90 -18.74 2.33
N ALA A 21 21.06 -19.18 3.29
CA ALA A 21 19.89 -18.47 3.78
C ALA A 21 20.22 -17.10 4.40
N SER A 22 21.36 -16.92 5.07
CA SER A 22 21.73 -15.64 5.68
C SER A 22 22.15 -14.57 4.65
N GLU A 23 22.76 -14.99 3.55
CA GLU A 23 23.15 -14.08 2.45
C GLU A 23 21.94 -13.64 1.62
N ILE A 24 20.99 -14.55 1.39
CA ILE A 24 19.73 -14.23 0.67
C ILE A 24 18.89 -13.24 1.49
N ASP A 25 18.78 -13.44 2.79
CA ASP A 25 17.99 -12.58 3.68
C ASP A 25 18.59 -11.16 3.76
N ASN A 26 19.91 -11.03 3.89
CA ASN A 26 20.59 -9.74 3.85
C ASN A 26 20.44 -9.02 2.50
N SER A 27 20.42 -9.74 1.39
CA SER A 27 20.19 -9.19 0.06
C SER A 27 18.78 -8.61 -0.08
N TYR A 28 17.75 -9.32 0.41
CA TYR A 28 16.36 -8.87 0.38
C TYR A 28 16.13 -7.62 1.24
N GLN A 29 16.69 -7.59 2.44
CA GLN A 29 16.63 -6.43 3.32
C GLN A 29 17.34 -5.21 2.71
N SER A 30 18.47 -5.40 2.06
CA SER A 30 19.21 -4.33 1.38
C SER A 30 18.41 -3.75 0.20
N GLN A 31 17.74 -4.57 -0.61
CA GLN A 31 16.89 -4.12 -1.70
C GLN A 31 15.66 -3.35 -1.18
N SER A 32 15.01 -3.86 -0.14
CA SER A 32 13.88 -3.18 0.50
C SER A 32 14.29 -1.83 1.08
N LEU A 33 15.49 -1.75 1.67
CA LEU A 33 16.03 -0.50 2.21
C LEU A 33 16.22 0.55 1.12
N LEU A 34 16.77 0.18 -0.04
CA LEU A 34 16.95 1.10 -1.17
C LEU A 34 15.61 1.63 -1.69
N ALA A 35 14.60 0.76 -1.80
CA ALA A 35 13.27 1.15 -2.23
C ALA A 35 12.61 2.15 -1.25
N VAL A 36 12.72 1.89 0.06
CA VAL A 36 12.18 2.77 1.10
C VAL A 36 12.95 4.09 1.15
N LEU A 37 14.28 4.05 1.02
CA LEU A 37 15.10 5.25 0.97
C LEU A 37 14.70 6.13 -0.22
N PHE A 38 14.57 5.55 -1.41
CA PHE A 38 14.09 6.26 -2.60
C PHE A 38 12.72 6.89 -2.35
N LYS A 39 11.74 6.12 -1.87
CA LYS A 39 10.40 6.62 -1.57
C LYS A 39 10.40 7.82 -0.62
N ARG A 40 11.21 7.76 0.45
CA ARG A 40 11.22 8.80 1.51
C ARG A 40 12.04 10.03 1.16
N THR A 41 13.05 9.91 0.32
CA THR A 41 14.04 10.99 0.11
C THR A 41 14.11 11.53 -1.31
N SER A 42 13.65 10.76 -2.31
CA SER A 42 13.81 11.16 -3.71
C SER A 42 12.83 12.29 -4.09
N ALA A 43 13.35 13.26 -4.78
CA ALA A 43 12.56 14.33 -5.40
C ALA A 43 11.68 13.78 -6.53
N GLU A 44 12.19 12.79 -7.26
CA GLU A 44 11.50 12.12 -8.37
C GLU A 44 10.24 11.40 -7.88
N PHE A 45 10.31 10.67 -6.77
CA PHE A 45 9.11 10.02 -6.20
C PHE A 45 8.04 11.05 -5.87
N LYS A 46 8.41 12.13 -5.19
CA LYS A 46 7.49 13.21 -4.84
C LYS A 46 6.91 13.88 -6.08
N ALA A 47 7.75 14.21 -7.04
CA ALA A 47 7.33 14.87 -8.28
C ALA A 47 6.38 14.00 -9.09
N ASN A 48 6.66 12.69 -9.22
CA ASN A 48 5.80 11.75 -9.93
C ASN A 48 4.44 11.61 -9.24
N THR A 49 4.41 11.49 -7.92
CA THR A 49 3.16 11.39 -7.16
C THR A 49 2.31 12.66 -7.32
N TYR A 50 2.92 13.83 -7.16
CA TYR A 50 2.24 15.10 -7.42
C TYR A 50 1.74 15.23 -8.85
N GLN A 51 2.52 14.81 -9.84
CA GLN A 51 2.11 14.84 -11.24
C GLN A 51 0.88 13.98 -11.51
N VAL A 52 0.83 12.77 -10.94
CA VAL A 52 -0.31 11.87 -11.10
C VAL A 52 -1.57 12.50 -10.52
N TYR A 53 -1.54 12.97 -9.26
CA TYR A 53 -2.69 13.59 -8.62
C TYR A 53 -3.07 14.92 -9.28
N SER A 54 -2.12 15.75 -9.68
CA SER A 54 -2.39 16.99 -10.42
C SER A 54 -3.02 16.72 -11.78
N SER A 55 -2.59 15.66 -12.47
CA SER A 55 -3.22 15.25 -13.74
C SER A 55 -4.64 14.76 -13.54
N ALA A 56 -4.89 13.94 -12.50
CA ALA A 56 -6.23 13.49 -12.15
C ALA A 56 -7.13 14.68 -11.80
N GLN A 57 -6.65 15.63 -11.01
CA GLN A 57 -7.38 16.84 -10.64
C GLN A 57 -7.80 17.68 -11.86
N LYS A 58 -6.90 17.88 -12.83
CA LYS A 58 -7.18 18.62 -14.06
C LYS A 58 -8.24 17.96 -14.95
N ASN A 59 -8.48 16.67 -14.80
CA ASN A 59 -9.48 15.93 -15.55
C ASN A 59 -10.83 15.86 -14.85
N ILE A 60 -10.97 16.31 -13.62
CA ILE A 60 -12.23 16.25 -12.86
C ILE A 60 -13.37 16.97 -13.62
N ASP A 61 -13.15 18.19 -14.07
CA ASP A 61 -14.19 18.96 -14.76
C ASP A 61 -14.66 18.28 -16.04
N LYS A 62 -13.72 17.75 -16.84
CA LYS A 62 -14.06 16.97 -18.03
C LYS A 62 -14.84 15.70 -17.70
N ALA A 63 -14.45 15.02 -16.63
CA ALA A 63 -15.15 13.81 -16.19
C ALA A 63 -16.58 14.12 -15.69
N LEU A 64 -16.80 15.29 -15.10
CA LEU A 64 -18.14 15.75 -14.67
C LEU A 64 -19.02 16.17 -15.84
N GLU A 65 -18.45 16.75 -16.89
CA GLU A 65 -19.17 17.17 -18.12
C GLU A 65 -19.52 15.96 -18.99
N ASP A 66 -18.65 14.97 -19.11
CA ASP A 66 -18.83 13.77 -19.92
C ASP A 66 -19.52 12.67 -19.12
N LYS A 67 -20.82 12.53 -19.25
CA LYS A 67 -21.60 11.50 -18.55
C LYS A 67 -21.22 10.06 -18.93
N SER A 68 -20.46 9.86 -20.00
CA SER A 68 -19.92 8.54 -20.38
C SER A 68 -18.56 8.24 -19.74
N TRP A 69 -17.96 9.22 -19.05
CA TRP A 69 -16.67 9.03 -18.37
C TRP A 69 -16.79 8.01 -17.24
N THR A 70 -16.07 6.91 -17.37
CA THR A 70 -15.98 5.89 -16.33
C THR A 70 -14.63 5.20 -16.36
N ALA A 71 -14.09 4.89 -15.18
CA ALA A 71 -12.91 4.04 -15.02
C ALA A 71 -13.28 2.54 -14.88
N VAL A 72 -14.59 2.22 -14.79
CA VAL A 72 -15.10 0.85 -14.63
C VAL A 72 -15.60 0.38 -15.98
N LEU A 73 -14.90 -0.59 -16.59
CA LEU A 73 -15.23 -1.07 -17.95
C LEU A 73 -16.57 -1.82 -18.01
N ASP A 74 -16.92 -2.50 -16.91
CA ASP A 74 -18.17 -3.29 -16.79
C ASP A 74 -19.23 -2.51 -15.99
N GLN A 75 -19.40 -1.21 -16.30
CA GLN A 75 -20.42 -0.39 -15.66
C GLN A 75 -21.84 -0.91 -15.95
N ASN A 76 -22.69 -0.79 -14.93
CA ASN A 76 -24.11 -1.10 -15.08
C ASN A 76 -24.80 -0.11 -16.03
N ASP A 77 -25.86 -0.55 -16.70
CA ASP A 77 -26.73 0.35 -17.45
C ASP A 77 -27.27 1.46 -16.53
N ASN A 78 -27.37 2.67 -17.05
CA ASN A 78 -27.85 3.87 -16.33
C ASN A 78 -26.88 4.52 -15.32
N TYR A 79 -25.60 4.13 -15.26
CA TYR A 79 -24.63 4.78 -14.38
C TYR A 79 -24.50 6.30 -14.61
N GLN A 80 -24.81 6.78 -15.83
CA GLN A 80 -24.79 8.20 -16.20
C GLN A 80 -25.75 9.07 -15.37
N SER A 81 -26.75 8.44 -14.73
CA SER A 81 -27.71 9.12 -13.85
C SER A 81 -27.29 9.10 -12.37
N LEU A 82 -26.25 8.35 -12.03
CA LEU A 82 -25.75 8.24 -10.65
C LEU A 82 -24.86 9.44 -10.29
N PRO A 83 -24.76 9.79 -9.01
CA PRO A 83 -23.80 10.77 -8.54
C PRO A 83 -22.36 10.34 -8.85
N PRO A 84 -21.48 11.29 -9.21
CA PRO A 84 -20.07 10.96 -9.48
C PRO A 84 -19.35 10.52 -8.22
N ALA A 85 -18.46 9.53 -8.37
CA ALA A 85 -17.64 9.02 -7.28
C ALA A 85 -16.20 8.72 -7.73
N ILE A 86 -15.29 8.80 -6.78
CA ILE A 86 -13.91 8.34 -6.92
C ILE A 86 -13.70 7.16 -5.98
N ILE A 87 -13.08 6.10 -6.49
CA ILE A 87 -12.71 4.91 -5.74
C ILE A 87 -11.18 4.86 -5.66
N LEU A 88 -10.66 4.76 -4.43
CA LEU A 88 -9.22 4.71 -4.17
C LEU A 88 -8.88 3.54 -3.22
N ASP A 89 -7.71 2.95 -3.42
CA ASP A 89 -7.07 2.17 -2.37
C ASP A 89 -6.46 3.11 -1.32
N ILE A 90 -6.09 2.58 -0.18
CA ILE A 90 -5.51 3.36 0.92
C ILE A 90 -3.98 3.23 0.93
N ASP A 91 -3.47 2.00 1.06
CA ASP A 91 -2.06 1.75 1.33
C ASP A 91 -1.21 2.01 0.08
N GLU A 92 -0.21 2.86 0.20
CA GLU A 92 0.65 3.31 -0.91
C GLU A 92 -0.11 4.00 -2.07
N THR A 93 -1.37 4.37 -1.80
CA THR A 93 -2.19 5.19 -2.70
C THR A 93 -2.54 6.52 -2.02
N VAL A 94 -3.21 6.48 -0.89
CA VAL A 94 -3.56 7.69 -0.11
C VAL A 94 -2.61 7.85 1.07
N LEU A 95 -2.31 6.78 1.79
CA LEU A 95 -1.47 6.77 2.98
C LEU A 95 -0.09 6.18 2.69
N ASP A 96 0.93 6.80 3.29
CA ASP A 96 2.33 6.38 3.23
C ASP A 96 2.68 5.50 4.44
N ASN A 97 2.93 4.21 4.19
CA ASN A 97 3.35 3.25 5.20
C ASN A 97 4.86 2.99 5.23
N SER A 98 5.66 3.86 4.63
CA SER A 98 7.12 3.69 4.57
C SER A 98 7.78 3.57 5.95
N GLU A 99 7.20 4.17 6.98
CA GLU A 99 7.68 4.02 8.37
C GLU A 99 7.53 2.58 8.88
N HIS A 100 6.41 1.91 8.59
CA HIS A 100 6.25 0.49 8.89
C HIS A 100 7.32 -0.35 8.15
N GLN A 101 7.58 -0.04 6.88
CA GLN A 101 8.60 -0.73 6.09
C GLN A 101 10.00 -0.55 6.69
N VAL A 102 10.35 0.67 7.13
CA VAL A 102 11.62 0.93 7.85
C VAL A 102 11.72 0.10 9.13
N ARG A 103 10.66 0.05 9.93
CA ARG A 103 10.64 -0.75 11.17
C ARG A 103 10.80 -2.23 10.89
N SER A 104 10.15 -2.75 9.85
CA SER A 104 10.28 -4.14 9.42
C SER A 104 11.71 -4.48 9.01
N ILE A 105 12.36 -3.63 8.20
CA ILE A 105 13.77 -3.80 7.81
C ILE A 105 14.69 -3.82 9.03
N LYS A 106 14.53 -2.86 9.96
CA LYS A 106 15.35 -2.78 11.18
C LYS A 106 15.20 -4.00 12.08
N ASN A 107 14.02 -4.61 12.09
CA ASN A 107 13.72 -5.75 12.95
C ASN A 107 13.91 -7.11 12.24
N GLY A 108 14.35 -7.13 10.99
CA GLY A 108 14.45 -8.35 10.21
C GLY A 108 13.10 -9.07 10.03
N THR A 109 12.01 -8.31 9.91
CA THR A 109 10.64 -8.84 9.78
C THR A 109 10.02 -8.40 8.47
N SER A 110 8.87 -8.99 8.13
CA SER A 110 8.07 -8.63 6.97
C SER A 110 6.58 -8.59 7.32
N TYR A 111 5.77 -7.99 6.44
CA TYR A 111 4.32 -8.05 6.57
C TYR A 111 3.84 -9.51 6.74
N PRO A 112 2.88 -9.81 7.64
CA PRO A 112 2.08 -8.85 8.41
C PRO A 112 2.62 -8.50 9.81
N ILE A 113 3.87 -8.86 10.13
CA ILE A 113 4.44 -8.63 11.47
C ILE A 113 4.52 -7.11 11.75
N GLY A 114 3.94 -6.70 12.89
CA GLY A 114 3.93 -5.29 13.29
C GLY A 114 2.87 -4.42 12.59
N TRP A 115 2.14 -4.95 11.59
CA TRP A 115 1.17 -4.18 10.81
C TRP A 115 0.03 -3.62 11.66
N LYS A 116 -0.63 -4.46 12.46
CA LYS A 116 -1.73 -4.03 13.33
C LYS A 116 -1.30 -2.92 14.31
N LYS A 117 -0.09 -3.06 14.89
CA LYS A 117 0.47 -2.04 15.75
C LYS A 117 0.69 -0.73 15.00
N TRP A 118 1.27 -0.78 13.80
CA TRP A 118 1.48 0.41 12.97
C TRP A 118 0.18 1.14 12.67
N VAL A 119 -0.85 0.43 12.21
CA VAL A 119 -2.14 1.02 11.88
C VAL A 119 -2.80 1.62 13.12
N SER A 120 -2.68 0.97 14.29
CA SER A 120 -3.23 1.49 15.54
C SER A 120 -2.52 2.73 16.10
N GLU A 121 -1.36 3.08 15.57
CA GLU A 121 -0.67 4.34 15.89
C GLU A 121 -1.29 5.56 15.15
N GLU A 122 -2.13 5.33 14.13
CA GLU A 122 -2.83 6.37 13.34
C GLU A 122 -1.87 7.44 12.77
N ALA A 123 -0.61 7.04 12.52
CA ALA A 123 0.51 7.94 12.23
C ALA A 123 0.94 7.97 10.76
N ALA A 124 0.24 7.26 9.87
CA ALA A 124 0.55 7.30 8.44
C ALA A 124 0.27 8.69 7.87
N GLY A 125 1.23 9.26 7.14
CA GLY A 125 1.06 10.52 6.42
C GLY A 125 0.31 10.32 5.09
N ALA A 126 -0.20 11.38 4.50
CA ALA A 126 -0.74 11.33 3.15
C ALA A 126 0.39 11.31 2.11
N LEU A 127 0.20 10.56 1.01
CA LEU A 127 1.09 10.67 -0.14
C LEU A 127 1.04 12.07 -0.77
N PRO A 128 2.16 12.55 -1.34
CA PRO A 128 2.24 13.88 -1.95
C PRO A 128 1.16 14.10 -3.01
N GLY A 129 0.36 15.14 -2.88
CA GLY A 129 -0.73 15.50 -3.81
C GLY A 129 -2.07 14.80 -3.56
N ALA A 130 -2.11 13.75 -2.72
CA ALA A 130 -3.35 13.02 -2.46
C ALA A 130 -4.41 13.89 -1.77
N LYS A 131 -3.98 14.65 -0.75
CA LYS A 131 -4.90 15.51 0.00
C LYS A 131 -5.51 16.60 -0.87
N GLU A 132 -4.69 17.30 -1.62
CA GLU A 132 -5.11 18.38 -2.51
C GLU A 132 -6.12 17.87 -3.57
N TYR A 133 -5.83 16.70 -4.17
CA TYR A 133 -6.71 16.08 -5.15
C TYR A 133 -8.06 15.69 -4.54
N LEU A 134 -8.05 15.02 -3.39
CA LEU A 134 -9.27 14.54 -2.74
C LEU A 134 -10.11 15.71 -2.21
N SER A 135 -9.49 16.73 -1.63
CA SER A 135 -10.21 17.94 -1.19
C SER A 135 -10.87 18.65 -2.37
N HIS A 136 -10.15 18.79 -3.48
CA HIS A 136 -10.72 19.39 -4.69
C HIS A 136 -11.91 18.58 -5.26
N ALA A 137 -11.81 17.25 -5.24
CA ALA A 137 -12.90 16.38 -5.69
C ALA A 137 -14.15 16.52 -4.80
N ASP A 138 -13.95 16.55 -3.48
CA ASP A 138 -15.02 16.72 -2.50
C ASP A 138 -15.71 18.09 -2.65
N GLU A 139 -14.96 19.18 -2.84
CA GLU A 139 -15.47 20.52 -3.13
C GLU A 139 -16.33 20.57 -4.42
N ARG A 140 -16.11 19.65 -5.36
CA ARG A 140 -16.90 19.47 -6.59
C ARG A 140 -18.09 18.53 -6.41
N GLY A 141 -18.37 18.09 -5.19
CA GLY A 141 -19.48 17.20 -4.88
C GLY A 141 -19.26 15.75 -5.30
N ILE A 142 -18.00 15.35 -5.57
CA ILE A 142 -17.65 13.97 -5.90
C ILE A 142 -17.50 13.17 -4.61
N LYS A 143 -18.19 12.03 -4.52
CA LYS A 143 -18.10 11.15 -3.38
C LYS A 143 -16.79 10.36 -3.41
N ILE A 144 -16.10 10.25 -2.27
CA ILE A 144 -14.83 9.54 -2.15
C ILE A 144 -15.04 8.22 -1.42
N PHE A 145 -14.74 7.10 -2.09
CA PHE A 145 -14.77 5.76 -1.50
C PHE A 145 -13.35 5.21 -1.34
N TYR A 146 -13.05 4.76 -0.13
CA TYR A 146 -11.79 4.10 0.22
C TYR A 146 -12.01 2.59 0.23
N VAL A 147 -11.49 1.88 -0.78
CA VAL A 147 -11.64 0.42 -0.94
C VAL A 147 -10.31 -0.26 -0.65
N THR A 148 -10.15 -0.81 0.55
CA THR A 148 -8.85 -1.28 1.04
C THR A 148 -8.85 -2.74 1.45
N ASN A 149 -7.69 -3.38 1.35
CA ASN A 149 -7.44 -4.70 1.93
C ASN A 149 -6.97 -4.67 3.39
N ARG A 150 -6.99 -3.52 4.04
CA ARG A 150 -7.00 -3.48 5.50
C ARG A 150 -8.21 -4.25 6.01
N THR A 151 -8.02 -5.04 7.06
CA THR A 151 -9.10 -5.83 7.62
C THR A 151 -10.02 -4.98 8.50
N HIS A 152 -11.30 -5.32 8.55
CA HIS A 152 -12.34 -4.57 9.26
C HIS A 152 -12.03 -4.31 10.75
N ASP A 153 -11.27 -5.19 11.41
CA ASP A 153 -10.82 -4.97 12.79
C ASP A 153 -9.84 -3.77 12.95
N LEU A 154 -9.40 -3.16 11.85
CA LEU A 154 -8.58 -1.94 11.81
C LEU A 154 -9.37 -0.69 11.38
N GLU A 155 -10.69 -0.79 11.29
CA GLU A 155 -11.53 0.28 10.74
C GLU A 155 -11.42 1.57 11.52
N GLU A 156 -11.59 1.52 12.83
CA GLU A 156 -11.55 2.69 13.70
C GLU A 156 -10.23 3.46 13.54
N TYR A 157 -9.10 2.78 13.62
CA TYR A 157 -7.78 3.39 13.45
C TYR A 157 -7.59 3.97 12.05
N THR A 158 -8.07 3.29 11.02
CA THR A 158 -7.96 3.76 9.64
C THR A 158 -8.79 5.02 9.43
N ARG A 159 -10.02 5.05 9.92
CA ARG A 159 -10.92 6.21 9.90
C ARG A 159 -10.31 7.42 10.65
N ASN A 160 -9.79 7.17 11.84
CA ASN A 160 -9.16 8.23 12.65
C ASN A 160 -7.96 8.83 11.92
N ASN A 161 -7.10 8.01 11.33
CA ASN A 161 -5.94 8.49 10.57
C ASN A 161 -6.37 9.33 9.36
N ILE A 162 -7.36 8.89 8.59
CA ILE A 162 -7.91 9.64 7.44
C ILE A 162 -8.43 11.00 7.91
N LYS A 163 -9.25 11.04 8.98
CA LYS A 163 -9.81 12.25 9.54
C LYS A 163 -8.74 13.18 10.12
N ALA A 164 -7.75 12.66 10.84
CA ALA A 164 -6.65 13.44 11.41
C ALA A 164 -5.82 14.17 10.34
N LEU A 165 -5.69 13.59 9.14
CA LEU A 165 -5.05 14.22 7.99
C LEU A 165 -5.93 15.29 7.31
N GLY A 166 -7.20 15.39 7.69
CA GLY A 166 -8.18 16.26 7.03
C GLY A 166 -8.49 15.80 5.61
N LEU A 167 -8.46 14.50 5.36
CA LEU A 167 -8.92 13.90 4.10
C LEU A 167 -10.46 13.82 4.15
N PRO A 168 -11.15 13.98 3.01
CA PRO A 168 -12.60 13.86 2.93
C PRO A 168 -13.08 12.51 3.46
N PHE A 169 -14.08 12.54 4.32
CA PHE A 169 -14.69 11.34 4.89
C PHE A 169 -16.18 11.61 5.16
N ASP A 170 -17.03 10.90 4.44
CA ASP A 170 -18.47 10.96 4.69
C ASP A 170 -18.82 10.13 5.93
N SER A 171 -19.63 10.69 6.82
CA SER A 171 -20.10 9.99 8.01
C SER A 171 -21.53 9.47 7.89
N ASP A 172 -22.27 9.89 6.85
CA ASP A 172 -23.67 9.52 6.62
C ASP A 172 -23.78 8.25 5.76
N ILE A 173 -22.75 7.96 4.98
CA ILE A 173 -22.66 6.72 4.19
C ILE A 173 -21.37 5.98 4.47
N ASP A 174 -21.41 4.68 4.27
CA ASP A 174 -20.22 3.83 4.41
C ASP A 174 -19.29 4.02 3.21
N VAL A 175 -18.25 4.81 3.40
CA VAL A 175 -17.22 5.12 2.40
C VAL A 175 -15.91 4.38 2.61
N LEU A 176 -15.78 3.59 3.69
CA LEU A 176 -14.57 2.84 4.02
C LEU A 176 -14.83 1.34 3.93
N LEU A 177 -14.64 0.80 2.72
CA LEU A 177 -15.00 -0.57 2.38
C LEU A 177 -13.80 -1.50 2.59
N MET A 178 -13.83 -2.28 3.65
CA MET A 178 -12.68 -3.04 4.16
C MET A 178 -12.78 -4.54 3.90
N LYS A 179 -11.63 -5.20 3.86
CA LYS A 179 -11.58 -6.66 3.80
C LYS A 179 -12.15 -7.27 5.08
N ASN A 180 -12.84 -8.40 4.94
CA ASN A 180 -13.54 -9.16 6.00
C ASN A 180 -14.76 -8.46 6.60
N GLU A 181 -15.11 -7.27 6.14
CA GLU A 181 -16.40 -6.67 6.35
C GLU A 181 -17.42 -7.35 5.42
N LYS A 182 -18.61 -7.60 5.87
CA LYS A 182 -19.70 -8.24 5.05
C LYS A 182 -19.25 -9.50 4.28
N GLY A 183 -18.21 -10.21 4.76
CA GLY A 183 -17.67 -11.39 4.08
C GLY A 183 -16.76 -11.10 2.88
N TRP A 184 -16.40 -9.86 2.63
CA TRP A 184 -15.52 -9.49 1.53
C TRP A 184 -14.11 -10.05 1.66
N THR A 185 -13.56 -10.53 0.56
CA THR A 185 -12.20 -11.09 0.46
C THR A 185 -11.17 -10.03 0.04
N SER A 186 -9.99 -10.46 -0.41
CA SER A 186 -9.00 -9.56 -1.01
C SER A 186 -9.38 -9.08 -2.42
N ASP A 187 -10.31 -9.76 -3.09
CA ASP A 187 -10.93 -9.27 -4.32
C ASP A 187 -11.81 -8.06 -4.00
N LYS A 188 -11.60 -6.98 -4.74
CA LYS A 188 -12.30 -5.71 -4.54
C LYS A 188 -13.53 -5.53 -5.44
N THR A 189 -13.81 -6.47 -6.34
CA THR A 189 -14.92 -6.36 -7.31
C THR A 189 -16.24 -6.11 -6.62
N SER A 190 -16.62 -6.98 -5.67
CA SER A 190 -17.89 -6.86 -4.94
C SER A 190 -18.00 -5.65 -3.98
N ARG A 191 -16.89 -4.93 -3.77
CA ARG A 191 -16.88 -3.67 -3.00
C ARG A 191 -16.98 -2.45 -3.89
N ARG A 192 -16.77 -2.62 -5.18
CA ARG A 192 -16.83 -1.58 -6.19
C ARG A 192 -18.24 -1.48 -6.80
N ASP A 193 -18.96 -2.60 -6.86
CA ASP A 193 -20.31 -2.74 -7.38
C ASP A 193 -21.36 -2.27 -6.34
#